data_f70d331b1b9c6597f045491ae9ca8700
#
_entry.id   f70d331b1b9c6597f045491ae9ca8700
#
_cell.length_a   1.000
_cell.length_b   1.000
_cell.length_c   1.000
_cell.angle_alpha   90.00
_cell.angle_beta   90.00
_cell.angle_gamma   90.00
#
_symmetry.space_group_name_H-M   'P 1'
#
loop_
_entity.id
_entity.type
_entity.pdbx_description
1 polymer ?
#
loop_
_entity_poly.entity_id
_entity_poly.type
_entity_poly.pdbx_seq_one_letter_code
_entity_poly.pdbx_strand_id
1 'polypeptide(L)'
;MAIRMIGLDLDGTLFNSRKQLTAHTRQILERAIAGGIVIVPATGRPRSGLPAALADMEGIRYTIVTNGAAVYDLEEDRCIYEKYMDREASAELLRRTRGLQTVQGAFVGPWGYMEEIDRQRIEQLSLVEEMKQYLRSSRKVVEDLPAFVLGEARGPQKLVLMFLKDREGRPIDSEEAIRITGEYAQFSFVSGGVGNIEIMDSAVGKGTALLELGRQLGIEREEIMAIGDSENDMDMICKAGLGVAMANGEEIVRRRADVLTGSNDEDGAAAAIEQYAL
;
A
#
# COMPACT_ATOMS: atom_id res chain seq x y z
N MET A 1 -25.98 2.29 10.37
CA MET A 1 -25.47 1.03 10.95
C MET A 1 -24.25 1.37 11.76
N ALA A 2 -23.89 0.58 12.75
CA ALA A 2 -22.68 0.82 13.51
C ALA A 2 -21.46 0.32 12.72
N ILE A 3 -20.38 1.08 12.72
CA ILE A 3 -19.11 0.65 12.11
C ILE A 3 -18.49 -0.45 12.98
N ARG A 4 -18.08 -1.55 12.35
CA ARG A 4 -17.45 -2.71 13.00
C ARG A 4 -16.04 -2.98 12.50
N MET A 5 -15.66 -2.43 11.34
CA MET A 5 -14.31 -2.56 10.79
C MET A 5 -13.88 -1.24 10.15
N ILE A 6 -12.61 -0.89 10.32
CA ILE A 6 -12.04 0.35 9.76
C ILE A 6 -10.74 -0.01 9.02
N GLY A 7 -10.73 0.19 7.71
CA GLY A 7 -9.54 0.16 6.87
C GLY A 7 -8.83 1.52 6.92
N LEU A 8 -7.55 1.54 7.28
CA LEU A 8 -6.76 2.76 7.47
C LEU A 8 -5.50 2.72 6.62
N ASP A 9 -5.34 3.65 5.69
CA ASP A 9 -4.02 3.88 5.11
C ASP A 9 -3.05 4.45 6.16
N LEU A 10 -1.75 4.34 5.86
CA LEU A 10 -0.69 4.72 6.79
C LEU A 10 -0.08 6.09 6.47
N ASP A 11 0.53 6.20 5.29
CA ASP A 11 1.41 7.32 4.93
C ASP A 11 0.59 8.48 4.35
N GLY A 12 0.36 9.54 5.11
CA GLY A 12 -0.53 10.65 4.72
C GLY A 12 -1.93 10.55 5.32
N THR A 13 -2.24 9.45 6.00
CA THR A 13 -3.52 9.21 6.67
C THR A 13 -3.33 9.01 8.17
N LEU A 14 -2.82 7.86 8.61
CA LEU A 14 -2.67 7.54 10.03
C LEU A 14 -1.42 8.18 10.65
N PHE A 15 -0.34 8.27 9.87
CA PHE A 15 0.89 8.94 10.28
C PHE A 15 0.91 10.39 9.81
N ASN A 16 1.35 11.29 10.70
CA ASN A 16 1.59 12.68 10.37
C ASN A 16 2.76 12.86 9.37
N SER A 17 3.01 14.08 8.90
CA SER A 17 4.09 14.39 7.95
C SER A 17 5.49 14.03 8.48
N ARG A 18 5.66 13.84 9.79
CA ARG A 18 6.90 13.36 10.44
C ARG A 18 6.94 11.84 10.57
N LYS A 19 6.02 11.12 9.94
CA LYS A 19 5.89 9.65 10.02
C LYS A 19 5.69 9.11 11.44
N GLN A 20 4.97 9.85 12.27
CA GLN A 20 4.68 9.51 13.65
C GLN A 20 3.18 9.26 13.84
N LEU A 21 2.84 8.25 14.62
CA LEU A 21 1.53 8.06 15.18
C LEU A 21 1.42 8.96 16.43
N THR A 22 0.52 9.93 16.40
CA THR A 22 0.34 10.84 17.55
C THR A 22 -0.24 10.11 18.75
N ALA A 23 -0.05 10.68 19.95
CA ALA A 23 -0.63 10.11 21.17
C ALA A 23 -2.17 10.15 21.12
N HIS A 24 -2.75 11.20 20.53
CA HIS A 24 -4.21 11.32 20.39
C HIS A 24 -4.75 10.25 19.44
N THR A 25 -4.20 10.13 18.23
CA THR A 25 -4.63 9.10 17.29
C THR A 25 -4.50 7.69 17.89
N ARG A 26 -3.38 7.40 18.60
CA ARG A 26 -3.21 6.12 19.29
C ARG A 26 -4.35 5.86 20.29
N GLN A 27 -4.68 6.83 21.13
CA GLN A 27 -5.76 6.72 22.11
C GLN A 27 -7.12 6.42 21.47
N ILE A 28 -7.42 7.05 20.32
CA ILE A 28 -8.67 6.82 19.60
C ILE A 28 -8.72 5.41 19.00
N LEU A 29 -7.61 4.93 18.44
CA LEU A 29 -7.52 3.54 17.97
C LEU A 29 -7.76 2.54 19.12
N GLU A 30 -7.11 2.74 20.27
CA GLU A 30 -7.28 1.91 21.47
C GLU A 30 -8.73 1.90 21.95
N ARG A 31 -9.41 3.07 21.94
CA ARG A 31 -10.86 3.16 22.26
C ARG A 31 -11.72 2.39 21.25
N ALA A 32 -11.45 2.52 19.96
CA ALA A 32 -12.19 1.80 18.93
C ALA A 32 -12.01 0.28 19.08
N ILE A 33 -10.78 -0.18 19.30
CA ILE A 33 -10.46 -1.60 19.56
C ILE A 33 -11.20 -2.08 20.83
N ALA A 34 -11.15 -1.33 21.93
CA ALA A 34 -11.86 -1.67 23.17
C ALA A 34 -13.38 -1.73 22.97
N GLY A 35 -13.93 -0.95 22.02
CA GLY A 35 -15.32 -0.99 21.58
C GLY A 35 -15.66 -2.17 20.67
N GLY A 36 -14.70 -3.03 20.34
CA GLY A 36 -14.89 -4.20 19.48
C GLY A 36 -14.79 -3.91 17.97
N ILE A 37 -14.29 -2.73 17.59
CA ILE A 37 -14.06 -2.38 16.18
C ILE A 37 -12.75 -2.99 15.70
N VAL A 38 -12.78 -3.68 14.58
CA VAL A 38 -11.60 -4.25 13.92
C VAL A 38 -10.85 -3.16 13.18
N ILE A 39 -9.67 -2.79 13.67
CA ILE A 39 -8.78 -1.84 13.00
C ILE A 39 -7.85 -2.59 12.05
N VAL A 40 -7.84 -2.19 10.78
CA VAL A 40 -7.10 -2.84 9.70
C VAL A 40 -6.19 -1.83 9.00
N PRO A 41 -4.91 -1.74 9.38
CA PRO A 41 -3.92 -1.00 8.59
C PRO A 41 -3.85 -1.54 7.16
N ALA A 42 -3.90 -0.66 6.14
CA ALA A 42 -3.91 -1.02 4.73
C ALA A 42 -2.84 -0.22 3.97
N THR A 43 -1.76 -0.88 3.55
CA THR A 43 -0.57 -0.19 3.03
C THR A 43 -0.04 -0.79 1.72
N GLY A 44 0.67 0.01 0.94
CA GLY A 44 1.49 -0.47 -0.19
C GLY A 44 2.78 -1.18 0.23
N ARG A 45 3.16 -1.13 1.51
CA ARG A 45 4.37 -1.77 2.02
C ARG A 45 4.22 -3.30 2.07
N PRO A 46 5.32 -4.07 1.95
CA PRO A 46 5.30 -5.50 2.23
C PRO A 46 5.12 -5.75 3.74
N ARG A 47 4.82 -7.00 4.13
CA ARG A 47 4.69 -7.39 5.55
C ARG A 47 5.93 -7.01 6.38
N SER A 48 7.13 -7.20 5.81
CA SER A 48 8.41 -6.81 6.45
C SER A 48 8.60 -5.30 6.63
N GLY A 49 7.80 -4.49 5.94
CA GLY A 49 7.83 -3.02 6.00
C GLY A 49 6.74 -2.41 6.89
N LEU A 50 5.96 -3.22 7.60
CA LEU A 50 4.95 -2.72 8.53
C LEU A 50 5.63 -2.02 9.71
N PRO A 51 5.27 -0.76 10.05
CA PRO A 51 5.85 -0.05 11.16
C PRO A 51 5.57 -0.73 12.50
N ALA A 52 6.61 -0.86 13.36
CA ALA A 52 6.49 -1.46 14.68
C ALA A 52 5.42 -0.80 15.56
N ALA A 53 5.22 0.51 15.41
CA ALA A 53 4.16 1.26 16.13
C ALA A 53 2.75 0.70 15.93
N LEU A 54 2.52 -0.03 14.82
CA LEU A 54 1.25 -0.71 14.53
C LEU A 54 1.37 -2.23 14.71
N ALA A 55 2.49 -2.83 14.32
CA ALA A 55 2.70 -4.27 14.48
C ALA A 55 2.67 -4.71 15.96
N ASP A 56 3.11 -3.82 16.86
CA ASP A 56 3.17 -4.05 18.31
C ASP A 56 1.96 -3.44 19.06
N MET A 57 0.99 -2.85 18.36
CA MET A 57 -0.20 -2.30 19.00
C MET A 57 -1.19 -3.43 19.33
N GLU A 58 -1.46 -3.62 20.62
CA GLU A 58 -2.41 -4.61 21.10
C GLU A 58 -3.80 -4.41 20.46
N GLY A 59 -4.39 -5.49 19.95
CA GLY A 59 -5.70 -5.50 19.30
C GLY A 59 -5.69 -5.20 17.80
N ILE A 60 -4.58 -4.81 17.19
CA ILE A 60 -4.43 -4.81 15.73
C ILE A 60 -4.05 -6.22 15.29
N ARG A 61 -5.07 -7.01 14.93
CA ARG A 61 -4.90 -8.40 14.52
C ARG A 61 -4.64 -8.56 13.03
N TYR A 62 -5.26 -7.74 12.20
CA TYR A 62 -5.18 -7.91 10.74
C TYR A 62 -4.48 -6.72 10.09
N THR A 63 -3.77 -6.98 8.99
CA THR A 63 -3.19 -5.94 8.14
C THR A 63 -3.31 -6.30 6.67
N ILE A 64 -3.63 -5.32 5.85
CA ILE A 64 -3.60 -5.39 4.40
C ILE A 64 -2.27 -4.80 3.93
N VAL A 65 -1.51 -5.56 3.15
CA VAL A 65 -0.20 -5.17 2.64
C VAL A 65 -0.14 -5.24 1.13
N THR A 66 0.89 -4.66 0.54
CA THR A 66 1.17 -4.73 -0.90
C THR A 66 -0.05 -4.28 -1.72
N ASN A 67 -0.68 -3.15 -1.30
CA ASN A 67 -1.89 -2.55 -1.91
C ASN A 67 -3.10 -3.50 -1.98
N GLY A 68 -3.22 -4.45 -1.07
CA GLY A 68 -4.33 -5.41 -1.06
C GLY A 68 -4.00 -6.76 -1.70
N ALA A 69 -2.77 -6.97 -2.15
CA ALA A 69 -2.35 -8.27 -2.66
C ALA A 69 -2.25 -9.34 -1.57
N ALA A 70 -2.13 -8.95 -0.30
CA ALA A 70 -2.14 -9.90 0.81
C ALA A 70 -2.78 -9.32 2.08
N VAL A 71 -3.42 -10.20 2.86
CA VAL A 71 -3.92 -9.93 4.22
C VAL A 71 -3.25 -10.89 5.18
N TYR A 72 -2.69 -10.36 6.25
CA TYR A 72 -2.06 -11.14 7.31
C TYR A 72 -2.88 -11.07 8.59
N ASP A 73 -3.01 -12.22 9.25
CA ASP A 73 -3.36 -12.34 10.66
C ASP A 73 -2.04 -12.24 11.45
N LEU A 74 -1.88 -11.16 12.21
CA LEU A 74 -0.65 -10.85 12.95
C LEU A 74 -0.51 -11.69 14.22
N GLU A 75 -1.61 -12.15 14.81
CA GLU A 75 -1.61 -13.01 15.98
C GLU A 75 -1.18 -14.44 15.63
N GLU A 76 -1.66 -14.95 14.49
CA GLU A 76 -1.33 -16.29 14.01
C GLU A 76 -0.09 -16.30 13.08
N ASP A 77 0.49 -15.12 12.81
CA ASP A 77 1.62 -14.87 11.87
C ASP A 77 1.46 -15.62 10.54
N ARG A 78 0.25 -15.58 9.98
CA ARG A 78 -0.06 -16.25 8.71
C ARG A 78 -0.75 -15.32 7.73
N CYS A 79 -0.51 -15.57 6.45
CA CYS A 79 -1.29 -14.96 5.37
C CYS A 79 -2.63 -15.68 5.22
N ILE A 80 -3.73 -14.91 5.27
CA ILE A 80 -5.11 -15.43 5.18
C ILE A 80 -5.79 -15.12 3.85
N TYR A 81 -5.21 -14.24 3.06
CA TYR A 81 -5.65 -13.90 1.71
C TYR A 81 -4.44 -13.46 0.89
N GLU A 82 -4.33 -13.97 -0.34
CA GLU A 82 -3.28 -13.58 -1.28
C GLU A 82 -3.80 -13.55 -2.72
N LYS A 83 -3.28 -12.59 -3.49
CA LYS A 83 -3.39 -12.49 -4.94
C LYS A 83 -2.01 -12.33 -5.55
N TYR A 84 -1.78 -13.01 -6.64
CA TYR A 84 -0.49 -13.01 -7.36
C TYR A 84 -0.69 -12.53 -8.78
N MET A 85 0.29 -11.81 -9.28
CA MET A 85 0.43 -11.51 -10.69
C MET A 85 0.83 -12.79 -11.47
N ASP A 86 0.49 -12.83 -12.74
CA ASP A 86 1.03 -13.87 -13.63
C ASP A 86 2.55 -13.81 -13.63
N ARG A 87 3.18 -14.94 -13.36
CA ARG A 87 4.63 -15.05 -13.15
C ARG A 87 5.43 -14.80 -14.42
N GLU A 88 5.00 -15.39 -15.51
CA GLU A 88 5.63 -15.29 -16.83
C GLU A 88 5.51 -13.85 -17.36
N ALA A 89 4.33 -13.26 -17.30
CA ALA A 89 4.09 -11.88 -17.72
C ALA A 89 4.87 -10.88 -16.83
N SER A 90 4.97 -11.15 -15.53
CA SER A 90 5.74 -10.31 -14.59
C SER A 90 7.24 -10.32 -14.92
N ALA A 91 7.79 -11.49 -15.17
CA ALA A 91 9.21 -11.63 -15.56
C ALA A 91 9.48 -10.97 -16.92
N GLU A 92 8.56 -11.12 -17.87
CA GLU A 92 8.67 -10.46 -19.18
C GLU A 92 8.60 -8.95 -19.06
N LEU A 93 7.68 -8.41 -18.27
CA LEU A 93 7.58 -6.96 -18.00
C LEU A 93 8.88 -6.41 -17.40
N LEU A 94 9.46 -7.10 -16.40
CA LEU A 94 10.75 -6.74 -15.81
C LEU A 94 11.88 -6.74 -16.84
N ARG A 95 11.94 -7.72 -17.74
CA ARG A 95 12.95 -7.75 -18.83
C ARG A 95 12.78 -6.58 -19.78
N ARG A 96 11.57 -6.29 -20.20
CA ARG A 96 11.27 -5.20 -21.15
C ARG A 96 11.56 -3.83 -20.57
N THR A 97 11.43 -3.66 -19.27
CA THR A 97 11.69 -2.38 -18.58
C THR A 97 13.09 -2.26 -18.00
N ARG A 98 13.92 -3.32 -18.08
CA ARG A 98 15.30 -3.35 -17.53
C ARG A 98 16.22 -2.24 -18.06
N GLY A 99 16.03 -1.83 -19.33
CA GLY A 99 16.83 -0.78 -19.98
C GLY A 99 16.44 0.65 -19.60
N LEU A 100 15.32 0.84 -18.91
CA LEU A 100 14.81 2.14 -18.55
C LEU A 100 15.58 2.73 -17.34
N GLN A 101 15.52 4.06 -17.20
CA GLN A 101 16.12 4.79 -16.08
C GLN A 101 15.25 4.66 -14.82
N THR A 102 15.13 3.43 -14.32
CA THR A 102 14.31 3.06 -13.17
C THR A 102 15.10 2.25 -12.14
N VAL A 103 14.56 2.19 -10.93
CA VAL A 103 14.89 1.18 -9.92
C VAL A 103 13.74 0.18 -9.92
N GLN A 104 14.04 -1.07 -10.27
CA GLN A 104 13.05 -2.14 -10.31
C GLN A 104 12.96 -2.89 -8.99
N GLY A 105 11.78 -3.39 -8.67
CA GLY A 105 11.57 -4.28 -7.54
C GLY A 105 10.37 -5.19 -7.73
N ALA A 106 10.43 -6.37 -7.13
CA ALA A 106 9.31 -7.31 -7.03
C ALA A 106 9.04 -7.64 -5.57
N PHE A 107 7.76 -7.81 -5.22
CA PHE A 107 7.35 -8.20 -3.89
C PHE A 107 6.82 -9.64 -3.94
N VAL A 108 7.49 -10.54 -3.22
CA VAL A 108 7.15 -11.97 -3.16
C VAL A 108 7.07 -12.38 -1.71
N GLY A 109 5.89 -12.81 -1.29
CA GLY A 109 5.62 -13.10 0.11
C GLY A 109 5.85 -11.87 0.99
N PRO A 110 6.53 -12.01 2.14
CA PRO A 110 6.70 -10.90 3.10
C PRO A 110 7.78 -9.89 2.71
N TRP A 111 8.54 -10.12 1.61
CA TRP A 111 9.73 -9.33 1.27
C TRP A 111 9.67 -8.66 -0.09
N GLY A 112 10.35 -7.52 -0.21
CA GLY A 112 10.74 -6.95 -1.49
C GLY A 112 12.05 -7.55 -1.99
N TYR A 113 12.25 -7.57 -3.32
CA TYR A 113 13.46 -8.05 -4.00
C TYR A 113 13.87 -7.07 -5.08
N MET A 114 15.19 -6.95 -5.33
CA MET A 114 15.77 -6.11 -6.38
C MET A 114 17.12 -6.67 -6.80
N GLU A 115 17.66 -6.20 -7.92
CA GLU A 115 19.05 -6.50 -8.31
C GLU A 115 20.03 -5.54 -7.63
N GLU A 116 21.32 -5.91 -7.57
CA GLU A 116 22.35 -5.04 -6.98
C GLU A 116 22.49 -3.71 -7.74
N ILE A 117 22.32 -3.71 -9.06
CA ILE A 117 22.35 -2.49 -9.86
C ILE A 117 21.22 -1.52 -9.47
N ASP A 118 20.03 -2.05 -9.18
CA ASP A 118 18.89 -1.27 -8.73
C ASP A 118 19.11 -0.72 -7.32
N ARG A 119 19.74 -1.52 -6.43
CA ARG A 119 20.12 -1.07 -5.10
C ARG A 119 21.09 0.11 -5.14
N GLN A 120 22.06 0.08 -6.04
CA GLN A 120 23.00 1.19 -6.24
C GLN A 120 22.29 2.43 -6.82
N ARG A 121 21.32 2.24 -7.73
CA ARG A 121 20.53 3.34 -8.31
C ARG A 121 19.63 4.05 -7.31
N ILE A 122 19.32 3.46 -6.15
CA ILE A 122 18.57 4.13 -5.07
C ILE A 122 19.20 5.47 -4.72
N GLU A 123 20.53 5.59 -4.76
CA GLU A 123 21.25 6.84 -4.47
C GLU A 123 20.89 7.99 -5.43
N GLN A 124 20.48 7.65 -6.65
CA GLN A 124 20.11 8.62 -7.70
C GLN A 124 18.64 9.04 -7.63
N LEU A 125 17.83 8.35 -6.80
CA LEU A 125 16.43 8.72 -6.60
C LEU A 125 16.34 10.06 -5.83
N SER A 126 15.42 10.91 -6.25
CA SER A 126 15.10 12.18 -5.57
C SER A 126 14.27 11.93 -4.32
N LEU A 127 14.81 11.20 -3.37
CA LEU A 127 14.18 10.82 -2.10
C LEU A 127 15.00 11.30 -0.92
N VAL A 128 14.34 11.54 0.22
CA VAL A 128 15.01 11.80 1.50
C VAL A 128 15.75 10.56 1.98
N GLU A 129 16.80 10.75 2.78
CA GLU A 129 17.70 9.66 3.17
C GLU A 129 16.99 8.53 3.94
N GLU A 130 16.03 8.89 4.79
CA GLU A 130 15.21 7.91 5.54
C GLU A 130 14.46 6.96 4.59
N MET A 131 13.93 7.47 3.47
CA MET A 131 13.26 6.65 2.46
C MET A 131 14.25 5.77 1.70
N LYS A 132 15.42 6.28 1.35
CA LYS A 132 16.48 5.48 0.71
C LYS A 132 16.94 4.35 1.63
N GLN A 133 17.12 4.63 2.92
CA GLN A 133 17.45 3.63 3.91
C GLN A 133 16.37 2.57 4.05
N TYR A 134 15.09 2.97 4.08
CA TYR A 134 13.96 2.06 4.06
C TYR A 134 13.98 1.15 2.81
N LEU A 135 14.21 1.71 1.63
CA LEU A 135 14.30 0.92 0.38
C LEU A 135 15.43 -0.12 0.45
N ARG A 136 16.58 0.24 1.00
CA ARG A 136 17.73 -0.68 1.16
C ARG A 136 17.46 -1.77 2.18
N SER A 137 16.80 -1.46 3.29
CA SER A 137 16.58 -2.41 4.40
C SER A 137 15.38 -3.35 4.19
N SER A 138 14.37 -2.91 3.43
CA SER A 138 13.13 -3.67 3.19
C SER A 138 13.19 -4.60 1.99
N ARG A 139 14.33 -4.65 1.27
CA ARG A 139 14.51 -5.46 0.06
C ARG A 139 15.75 -6.34 0.14
N LYS A 140 15.59 -7.56 -0.35
CA LYS A 140 16.68 -8.52 -0.54
C LYS A 140 17.26 -8.38 -1.95
N VAL A 141 18.56 -8.61 -2.08
CA VAL A 141 19.23 -8.58 -3.38
C VAL A 141 19.23 -9.97 -3.99
N VAL A 142 18.91 -10.03 -5.27
CA VAL A 142 18.97 -11.21 -6.13
C VAL A 142 19.86 -10.92 -7.34
N GLU A 143 20.38 -11.96 -7.98
CA GLU A 143 21.27 -11.84 -9.14
C GLU A 143 20.55 -11.40 -10.41
N ASP A 144 19.38 -11.99 -10.68
CA ASP A 144 18.52 -11.68 -11.83
C ASP A 144 17.07 -11.70 -11.35
N LEU A 145 16.44 -10.54 -11.32
CA LEU A 145 15.09 -10.37 -10.76
C LEU A 145 14.02 -11.10 -11.60
N PRO A 146 14.00 -11.03 -12.94
CA PRO A 146 13.10 -11.85 -13.77
C PRO A 146 13.28 -13.35 -13.56
N ALA A 147 14.52 -13.84 -13.49
CA ALA A 147 14.79 -15.28 -13.26
C ALA A 147 14.36 -15.70 -11.85
N PHE A 148 14.58 -14.85 -10.85
CA PHE A 148 14.09 -15.06 -9.49
C PHE A 148 12.55 -15.20 -9.48
N VAL A 149 11.82 -14.26 -10.10
CA VAL A 149 10.36 -14.30 -10.19
C VAL A 149 9.87 -15.58 -10.86
N LEU A 150 10.54 -16.03 -11.93
CA LEU A 150 10.20 -17.30 -12.61
C LEU A 150 10.50 -18.54 -11.78
N GLY A 151 11.50 -18.48 -10.90
CA GLY A 151 11.89 -19.59 -10.02
C GLY A 151 10.98 -19.80 -8.81
N GLU A 152 10.19 -18.78 -8.46
CA GLU A 152 9.27 -18.86 -7.34
C GLU A 152 8.05 -19.74 -7.65
N ALA A 153 7.52 -20.40 -6.62
CA ALA A 153 6.34 -21.27 -6.78
C ALA A 153 5.08 -20.48 -7.17
N ARG A 154 5.01 -19.20 -6.80
CA ARG A 154 3.92 -18.26 -7.07
C ARG A 154 4.47 -16.99 -7.69
N GLY A 155 3.66 -16.26 -8.45
CA GLY A 155 4.03 -14.95 -9.00
C GLY A 155 4.23 -13.89 -7.90
N PRO A 156 4.76 -12.72 -8.26
CA PRO A 156 4.88 -11.62 -7.33
C PRO A 156 3.50 -11.06 -6.97
N GLN A 157 3.39 -10.47 -5.79
CA GLN A 157 2.20 -9.74 -5.36
C GLN A 157 2.16 -8.33 -5.98
N LYS A 158 3.34 -7.75 -6.24
CA LYS A 158 3.51 -6.40 -6.79
C LYS A 158 4.86 -6.27 -7.47
N LEU A 159 4.91 -5.53 -8.58
CA LEU A 159 6.13 -4.97 -9.12
C LEU A 159 6.16 -3.46 -8.85
N VAL A 160 7.34 -2.88 -8.80
CA VAL A 160 7.53 -1.43 -8.66
C VAL A 160 8.61 -0.96 -9.64
N LEU A 161 8.33 0.16 -10.31
CA LEU A 161 9.30 0.89 -11.12
C LEU A 161 9.40 2.30 -10.55
N MET A 162 10.53 2.65 -9.92
CA MET A 162 10.80 4.00 -9.41
C MET A 162 11.66 4.74 -10.41
N PHE A 163 11.20 5.91 -10.85
CA PHE A 163 11.83 6.66 -11.93
C PHE A 163 12.95 7.57 -11.42
N LEU A 164 14.09 7.54 -12.09
CA LEU A 164 15.09 8.60 -11.98
C LEU A 164 14.50 9.89 -12.55
N LYS A 165 15.02 11.04 -12.12
CA LYS A 165 14.55 12.35 -12.58
C LYS A 165 15.62 13.05 -13.39
N ASP A 166 15.19 13.81 -14.38
CA ASP A 166 16.04 14.73 -15.14
C ASP A 166 16.40 15.97 -14.30
N ARG A 167 17.15 16.89 -14.92
CA ARG A 167 17.58 18.15 -14.27
C ARG A 167 16.42 19.09 -13.93
N GLU A 168 15.30 18.94 -14.61
CA GLU A 168 14.06 19.68 -14.39
C GLU A 168 13.12 19.00 -13.38
N GLY A 169 13.53 17.84 -12.83
CA GLY A 169 12.77 17.07 -11.83
C GLY A 169 11.67 16.19 -12.43
N ARG A 170 11.64 16.01 -13.76
CA ARG A 170 10.65 15.15 -14.44
C ARG A 170 11.11 13.69 -14.43
N PRO A 171 10.20 12.71 -14.24
CA PRO A 171 10.54 11.29 -14.27
C PRO A 171 11.00 10.90 -15.69
N ILE A 172 12.17 10.26 -15.77
CA ILE A 172 12.74 9.75 -17.02
C ILE A 172 12.07 8.41 -17.35
N ASP A 173 11.76 8.19 -18.63
CA ASP A 173 11.18 6.95 -19.17
C ASP A 173 9.83 6.53 -18.58
N SER A 174 9.14 7.40 -17.82
CA SER A 174 7.86 7.05 -17.19
C SER A 174 6.76 6.75 -18.22
N GLU A 175 6.68 7.51 -19.31
CA GLU A 175 5.71 7.30 -20.39
C GLU A 175 5.92 5.94 -21.06
N GLU A 176 7.18 5.58 -21.33
CA GLU A 176 7.52 4.28 -21.93
C GLU A 176 7.22 3.12 -20.98
N ALA A 177 7.54 3.25 -19.70
CA ALA A 177 7.20 2.24 -18.70
C ALA A 177 5.68 2.03 -18.59
N ILE A 178 4.90 3.12 -18.58
CA ILE A 178 3.44 3.08 -18.58
C ILE A 178 2.91 2.41 -19.85
N ARG A 179 3.45 2.80 -21.01
CA ARG A 179 3.08 2.19 -22.30
C ARG A 179 3.33 0.68 -22.32
N ILE A 180 4.52 0.24 -21.89
CA ILE A 180 4.87 -1.18 -21.82
C ILE A 180 3.93 -1.91 -20.85
N THR A 181 3.69 -1.34 -19.66
CA THR A 181 2.78 -1.93 -18.65
C THR A 181 1.35 -2.07 -19.19
N GLY A 182 0.87 -1.07 -19.94
CA GLY A 182 -0.47 -1.06 -20.52
C GLY A 182 -0.72 -2.13 -21.60
N GLU A 183 0.31 -2.81 -22.08
CA GLU A 183 0.16 -3.95 -23.00
C GLU A 183 -0.30 -5.25 -22.28
N TYR A 184 -0.27 -5.26 -20.95
CA TYR A 184 -0.66 -6.40 -20.10
C TYR A 184 -2.04 -6.14 -19.50
N ALA A 185 -3.10 -6.57 -20.18
CA ALA A 185 -4.49 -6.34 -19.75
C ALA A 185 -4.84 -6.92 -18.37
N GLN A 186 -4.08 -7.94 -17.91
CA GLN A 186 -4.23 -8.55 -16.60
C GLN A 186 -3.59 -7.73 -15.46
N PHE A 187 -2.83 -6.68 -15.78
CA PHE A 187 -2.19 -5.82 -14.79
C PHE A 187 -2.89 -4.46 -14.71
N SER A 188 -2.88 -3.90 -13.52
CA SER A 188 -3.18 -2.49 -13.25
C SER A 188 -1.98 -1.85 -12.58
N PHE A 189 -1.92 -0.54 -12.59
CA PHE A 189 -0.90 0.20 -11.86
C PHE A 189 -1.50 1.44 -11.20
N VAL A 190 -0.88 1.86 -10.11
CA VAL A 190 -1.18 3.11 -9.41
C VAL A 190 0.10 3.92 -9.24
N SER A 191 -0.02 5.24 -9.15
CA SER A 191 1.10 6.09 -8.76
C SER A 191 1.34 5.97 -7.26
N GLY A 192 2.59 5.74 -6.85
CA GLY A 192 2.97 5.67 -5.44
C GLY A 192 3.39 7.02 -4.84
N GLY A 193 3.06 8.14 -5.48
CA GLY A 193 3.31 9.50 -4.95
C GLY A 193 4.76 9.99 -4.94
N VAL A 194 5.74 9.12 -5.15
CA VAL A 194 7.18 9.44 -5.11
C VAL A 194 7.89 9.32 -6.46
N GLY A 195 7.13 9.39 -7.57
CA GLY A 195 7.68 9.22 -8.92
C GLY A 195 7.95 7.75 -9.25
N ASN A 196 7.01 6.90 -8.93
CA ASN A 196 7.01 5.47 -9.25
C ASN A 196 5.64 5.03 -9.75
N ILE A 197 5.60 3.86 -10.37
CA ILE A 197 4.37 3.10 -10.56
C ILE A 197 4.48 1.78 -9.80
N GLU A 198 3.38 1.37 -9.20
CA GLU A 198 3.19 0.11 -8.52
C GLU A 198 2.22 -0.75 -9.34
N ILE A 199 2.71 -1.86 -9.84
CA ILE A 199 2.00 -2.71 -10.80
C ILE A 199 1.53 -3.97 -10.09
N MET A 200 0.27 -4.32 -10.28
CA MET A 200 -0.38 -5.46 -9.60
C MET A 200 -1.30 -6.19 -10.57
N ASP A 201 -1.79 -7.34 -10.17
CA ASP A 201 -2.93 -7.97 -10.84
C ASP A 201 -4.14 -7.02 -10.81
N SER A 202 -4.88 -6.91 -11.90
CA SER A 202 -5.99 -5.96 -12.04
C SER A 202 -7.16 -6.19 -11.06
N ALA A 203 -7.23 -7.37 -10.44
CA ALA A 203 -8.21 -7.68 -9.40
C ALA A 203 -7.73 -7.29 -7.98
N VAL A 204 -6.49 -6.81 -7.83
CA VAL A 204 -5.93 -6.37 -6.54
C VAL A 204 -6.35 -4.96 -6.21
N GLY A 205 -6.69 -4.72 -4.95
CA GLY A 205 -6.98 -3.41 -4.39
C GLY A 205 -7.17 -3.49 -2.88
N LYS A 206 -6.84 -2.42 -2.17
CA LYS A 206 -7.02 -2.34 -0.70
C LYS A 206 -8.47 -2.60 -0.30
N GLY A 207 -9.42 -2.08 -1.07
CA GLY A 207 -10.86 -2.26 -0.83
C GLY A 207 -11.32 -3.69 -1.11
N THR A 208 -10.83 -4.31 -2.18
CA THR A 208 -11.12 -5.73 -2.45
C THR A 208 -10.68 -6.61 -1.29
N ALA A 209 -9.44 -6.40 -0.79
CA ALA A 209 -8.91 -7.14 0.35
C ALA A 209 -9.67 -6.85 1.66
N LEU A 210 -10.07 -5.58 1.88
CA LEU A 210 -10.85 -5.17 3.05
C LEU A 210 -12.24 -5.83 3.07
N LEU A 211 -12.95 -5.83 1.94
CA LEU A 211 -14.24 -6.51 1.83
C LEU A 211 -14.12 -8.03 1.98
N GLU A 212 -13.08 -8.64 1.44
CA GLU A 212 -12.84 -10.07 1.61
C GLU A 212 -12.56 -10.43 3.08
N LEU A 213 -11.78 -9.61 3.79
CA LEU A 213 -11.58 -9.75 5.22
C LEU A 213 -12.92 -9.58 5.98
N GLY A 214 -13.72 -8.57 5.64
CA GLY A 214 -15.06 -8.38 6.22
C GLY A 214 -15.93 -9.61 6.05
N ARG A 215 -15.99 -10.18 4.84
CA ARG A 215 -16.72 -11.41 4.54
C ARG A 215 -16.27 -12.58 5.43
N GLN A 216 -14.97 -12.76 5.64
CA GLN A 216 -14.43 -13.81 6.52
C GLN A 216 -14.80 -13.59 7.98
N LEU A 217 -14.94 -12.34 8.42
CA LEU A 217 -15.29 -11.96 9.79
C LEU A 217 -16.81 -11.80 10.03
N GLY A 218 -17.65 -11.98 9.00
CA GLY A 218 -19.10 -11.77 9.08
C GLY A 218 -19.44 -10.28 9.33
N ILE A 219 -18.70 -9.39 8.70
CA ILE A 219 -18.90 -7.93 8.72
C ILE A 219 -19.36 -7.50 7.34
N GLU A 220 -20.55 -6.91 7.26
CA GLU A 220 -21.13 -6.45 6.00
C GLU A 220 -20.46 -5.15 5.52
N ARG A 221 -20.54 -4.90 4.22
CA ARG A 221 -19.96 -3.72 3.59
C ARG A 221 -20.35 -2.41 4.29
N GLU A 222 -21.62 -2.28 4.65
CA GLU A 222 -22.23 -1.11 5.30
C GLU A 222 -21.72 -0.86 6.72
N GLU A 223 -21.04 -1.86 7.32
CA GLU A 223 -20.40 -1.80 8.64
C GLU A 223 -18.89 -1.51 8.54
N ILE A 224 -18.39 -1.23 7.32
CA ILE A 224 -16.98 -0.97 7.05
C ILE A 224 -16.78 0.51 6.72
N MET A 225 -15.86 1.17 7.43
CA MET A 225 -15.34 2.48 7.10
C MET A 225 -13.93 2.34 6.51
N ALA A 226 -13.58 3.16 5.53
CA ALA A 226 -12.23 3.23 4.97
C ALA A 226 -11.74 4.68 4.97
N ILE A 227 -10.48 4.91 5.39
CA ILE A 227 -9.87 6.24 5.45
C ILE A 227 -8.56 6.21 4.67
N GLY A 228 -8.37 7.17 3.75
CA GLY A 228 -7.18 7.26 2.91
C GLY A 228 -6.98 8.63 2.30
N ASP A 229 -5.87 8.83 1.57
CA ASP A 229 -5.48 10.13 1.01
C ASP A 229 -5.01 10.07 -0.45
N SER A 230 -4.58 8.91 -0.97
CA SER A 230 -3.94 8.82 -2.28
C SER A 230 -4.64 7.83 -3.23
N GLU A 231 -4.21 7.82 -4.49
CA GLU A 231 -4.86 7.04 -5.55
C GLU A 231 -4.98 5.54 -5.22
N ASN A 232 -4.00 4.96 -4.53
CA ASN A 232 -4.03 3.54 -4.12
C ASN A 232 -5.09 3.25 -3.03
N ASP A 233 -5.69 4.28 -2.42
CA ASP A 233 -6.79 4.16 -1.45
C ASP A 233 -8.16 4.24 -2.11
N MET A 234 -8.23 4.70 -3.36
CA MET A 234 -9.48 4.90 -4.09
C MET A 234 -10.37 3.65 -4.04
N ASP A 235 -9.74 2.48 -4.20
CA ASP A 235 -10.47 1.21 -4.20
C ASP A 235 -11.16 0.96 -2.84
N MET A 236 -10.51 1.22 -1.71
CA MET A 236 -11.14 1.02 -0.40
C MET A 236 -12.15 2.11 -0.05
N ILE A 237 -11.88 3.37 -0.40
CA ILE A 237 -12.78 4.49 -0.19
C ILE A 237 -14.09 4.29 -0.95
N CYS A 238 -14.02 3.87 -2.23
CA CYS A 238 -15.22 3.68 -3.04
C CYS A 238 -15.99 2.38 -2.71
N LYS A 239 -15.33 1.36 -2.17
CA LYS A 239 -15.95 0.05 -1.90
C LYS A 239 -16.51 -0.10 -0.49
N ALA A 240 -15.98 0.61 0.49
CA ALA A 240 -16.49 0.60 1.86
C ALA A 240 -17.94 1.10 1.96
N GLY A 241 -18.58 0.87 3.09
CA GLY A 241 -19.89 1.45 3.41
C GLY A 241 -19.80 2.95 3.70
N LEU A 242 -18.66 3.41 4.25
CA LEU A 242 -18.33 4.81 4.46
C LEU A 242 -16.88 5.08 4.02
N GLY A 243 -16.69 5.78 2.93
CA GLY A 243 -15.39 6.22 2.43
C GLY A 243 -15.05 7.62 2.94
N VAL A 244 -13.91 7.75 3.60
CA VAL A 244 -13.43 9.01 4.17
C VAL A 244 -12.13 9.42 3.50
N ALA A 245 -12.04 10.64 2.98
CA ALA A 245 -10.79 11.19 2.46
C ALA A 245 -10.21 12.22 3.41
N MET A 246 -8.87 12.20 3.55
CA MET A 246 -8.12 13.18 4.31
C MET A 246 -8.10 14.54 3.59
N ALA A 247 -8.06 15.66 4.34
CA ALA A 247 -7.97 17.01 3.77
C ALA A 247 -6.68 17.24 2.97
N ASN A 248 -5.58 16.62 3.38
CA ASN A 248 -4.30 16.62 2.64
C ASN A 248 -4.29 15.66 1.44
N GLY A 249 -5.35 14.88 1.23
CA GLY A 249 -5.41 13.88 0.18
C GLY A 249 -5.49 14.47 -1.24
N GLU A 250 -5.20 13.63 -2.22
CA GLU A 250 -5.29 13.97 -3.64
C GLU A 250 -6.70 14.41 -4.02
N GLU A 251 -6.82 15.37 -4.92
CA GLU A 251 -8.12 15.93 -5.31
C GLU A 251 -9.08 14.87 -5.85
N ILE A 252 -8.56 13.91 -6.61
CA ILE A 252 -9.36 12.80 -7.16
C ILE A 252 -9.96 11.94 -6.05
N VAL A 253 -9.23 11.70 -4.97
CA VAL A 253 -9.67 10.92 -3.80
C VAL A 253 -10.73 11.69 -3.03
N ARG A 254 -10.46 12.98 -2.74
CA ARG A 254 -11.40 13.86 -2.03
C ARG A 254 -12.74 14.02 -2.74
N ARG A 255 -12.75 13.98 -4.07
CA ARG A 255 -13.99 14.07 -4.87
C ARG A 255 -14.82 12.78 -4.88
N ARG A 256 -14.23 11.65 -4.55
CA ARG A 256 -14.86 10.33 -4.62
C ARG A 256 -15.31 9.81 -3.26
N ALA A 257 -14.77 10.35 -2.18
CA ALA A 257 -15.15 9.99 -0.82
C ALA A 257 -16.56 10.47 -0.48
N ASP A 258 -17.22 9.73 0.40
CA ASP A 258 -18.53 10.10 0.95
C ASP A 258 -18.40 11.31 1.87
N VAL A 259 -17.30 11.41 2.63
CA VAL A 259 -17.03 12.50 3.57
C VAL A 259 -15.54 12.89 3.58
N LEU A 260 -15.28 14.11 4.02
CA LEU A 260 -13.93 14.63 4.24
C LEU A 260 -13.67 14.77 5.74
N THR A 261 -12.43 14.53 6.14
CA THR A 261 -11.93 14.78 7.49
C THR A 261 -10.78 15.78 7.49
N GLY A 262 -10.20 16.08 8.66
CA GLY A 262 -9.01 16.92 8.79
C GLY A 262 -7.77 16.36 8.09
N SER A 263 -6.66 17.09 8.13
CA SER A 263 -5.38 16.60 7.61
C SER A 263 -4.75 15.58 8.57
N ASN A 264 -3.77 14.83 8.06
CA ASN A 264 -2.99 13.90 8.88
C ASN A 264 -2.14 14.60 9.97
N ASP A 265 -1.79 15.87 9.77
CA ASP A 265 -1.09 16.69 10.78
C ASP A 265 -2.04 17.25 11.85
N GLU A 266 -3.36 17.14 11.64
CA GLU A 266 -4.43 17.58 12.55
C GLU A 266 -5.21 16.40 13.14
N ASP A 267 -4.63 15.19 13.14
CA ASP A 267 -5.27 13.96 13.61
C ASP A 267 -6.60 13.64 12.89
N GLY A 268 -6.72 13.97 11.59
CA GLY A 268 -7.97 13.85 10.84
C GLY A 268 -8.53 12.42 10.82
N ALA A 269 -7.68 11.38 10.80
CA ALA A 269 -8.13 9.99 10.90
C ALA A 269 -8.81 9.70 12.25
N ALA A 270 -8.23 10.20 13.37
CA ALA A 270 -8.82 10.09 14.70
C ALA A 270 -10.17 10.80 14.77
N ALA A 271 -10.25 12.03 14.23
CA ALA A 271 -11.50 12.80 14.20
C ALA A 271 -12.62 12.06 13.44
N ALA A 272 -12.29 11.44 12.31
CA ALA A 272 -13.26 10.62 11.56
C ALA A 272 -13.73 9.41 12.37
N ILE A 273 -12.82 8.71 13.05
CA ILE A 273 -13.18 7.56 13.90
C ILE A 273 -14.09 7.99 15.05
N GLU A 274 -13.78 9.10 15.72
CA GLU A 274 -14.62 9.63 16.80
C GLU A 274 -16.02 10.02 16.32
N GLN A 275 -16.10 10.63 15.14
CA GLN A 275 -17.38 11.13 14.62
C GLN A 275 -18.31 10.03 14.11
N TYR A 276 -17.76 8.98 13.47
CA TYR A 276 -18.56 8.02 12.70
C TYR A 276 -18.57 6.60 13.30
N ALA A 277 -17.65 6.28 14.21
CA ALA A 277 -17.50 4.93 14.72
C ALA A 277 -17.60 4.81 16.26
N LEU A 278 -17.37 5.90 17.01
CA LEU A 278 -17.46 5.96 18.48
C LEU A 278 -18.66 6.77 18.96
#